data_b8fc679560c5dcfd03138ba287b767f4
#
_entry.id   b8fc679560c5dcfd03138ba287b767f4
#
_cell.length_a   1.000
_cell.length_b   1.000
_cell.length_c   1.000
_cell.angle_alpha   90.00
_cell.angle_beta   90.00
_cell.angle_gamma   90.00
#
_symmetry.space_group_name_H-M   'P 1'
#
loop_
_entity.id
_entity.type
_entity.pdbx_description
1 polymer ?
#
loop_
_entity_poly.entity_id
_entity_poly.type
_entity_poly.pdbx_seq_one_letter_code
_entity_poly.pdbx_strand_id
1 'polypeptide(L)'
;MKTDERNKFAIKSFLGEYLDLRKDKDNELATVDSIRKGVEFKGANLWILIFAIFMASLGLNVNSTAVIIGGLVVSPLMGPIMGVGLSVGLNDFELMKRSLKSFLITTAFSVTTATIFFLLAPIAGSQSELLARTSPTIYDVFIALFGGLAGVVALSTKEK
;
A
#
# COMPACT_ATOMS: atom_id res chain seq x y z
N MET A 1 49.19 -0.75 5.94
CA MET A 1 48.64 -0.55 4.60
C MET A 1 47.85 -1.76 4.06
N LYS A 2 48.25 -3.01 4.27
CA LYS A 2 47.53 -4.22 3.82
C LYS A 2 46.23 -4.57 4.59
N THR A 3 46.08 -4.11 5.83
CA THR A 3 44.91 -4.43 6.68
C THR A 3 43.68 -3.59 6.33
N ASP A 4 43.89 -2.35 5.88
CA ASP A 4 42.80 -1.42 5.52
C ASP A 4 42.15 -1.82 4.20
N GLU A 5 42.90 -2.33 3.24
CA GLU A 5 42.43 -2.87 1.97
C GLU A 5 41.57 -4.13 2.18
N ARG A 6 41.96 -5.03 3.09
CA ARG A 6 41.17 -6.25 3.41
C ARG A 6 39.86 -5.92 4.08
N ASN A 7 39.85 -4.93 4.98
CA ASN A 7 38.62 -4.50 5.65
C ASN A 7 37.66 -3.81 4.68
N LYS A 8 38.15 -2.99 3.76
CA LYS A 8 37.32 -2.38 2.70
C LYS A 8 36.75 -3.41 1.75
N PHE A 9 37.53 -4.44 1.40
CA PHE A 9 37.06 -5.53 0.54
C PHE A 9 36.04 -6.41 1.25
N ALA A 10 36.22 -6.73 2.51
CA ALA A 10 35.29 -7.47 3.33
C ALA A 10 33.96 -6.70 3.54
N ILE A 11 34.02 -5.41 3.81
CA ILE A 11 32.83 -4.55 3.93
C ILE A 11 32.10 -4.44 2.60
N LYS A 12 32.80 -4.28 1.48
CA LYS A 12 32.22 -4.20 0.15
C LYS A 12 31.58 -5.52 -0.30
N SER A 13 32.19 -6.65 0.05
CA SER A 13 31.66 -7.99 -0.18
C SER A 13 30.40 -8.24 0.68
N PHE A 14 30.47 -7.89 1.96
CA PHE A 14 29.34 -8.02 2.88
C PHE A 14 28.17 -7.13 2.47
N LEU A 15 28.41 -5.86 2.15
CA LEU A 15 27.38 -4.94 1.66
C LEU A 15 26.81 -5.41 0.31
N GLY A 16 27.66 -5.92 -0.60
CA GLY A 16 27.20 -6.47 -1.89
C GLY A 16 26.34 -7.71 -1.72
N GLU A 17 26.59 -8.55 -0.73
CA GLU A 17 25.82 -9.76 -0.48
C GLU A 17 24.45 -9.46 0.13
N TYR A 18 24.37 -8.49 1.07
CA TYR A 18 23.14 -8.11 1.75
C TYR A 18 22.29 -7.07 1.00
N LEU A 19 22.92 -6.25 0.13
CA LEU A 19 22.23 -5.20 -0.63
C LEU A 19 21.97 -5.59 -2.09
N ASP A 20 22.40 -6.78 -2.53
CA ASP A 20 22.19 -7.24 -3.90
C ASP A 20 20.78 -7.80 -4.09
N LEU A 21 19.85 -6.91 -4.35
CA LEU A 21 18.44 -7.24 -4.67
C LEU A 21 18.30 -8.11 -5.94
N ARG A 22 19.37 -8.27 -6.73
CA ARG A 22 19.32 -9.07 -7.97
C ARG A 22 19.16 -10.55 -7.70
N LYS A 23 19.67 -11.05 -6.57
CA LYS A 23 19.57 -12.46 -6.17
C LYS A 23 18.17 -12.85 -5.69
N ASP A 24 17.45 -11.87 -5.12
CA ASP A 24 16.12 -12.05 -4.55
C ASP A 24 15.01 -11.59 -5.53
N LYS A 25 15.40 -11.05 -6.69
CA LYS A 25 14.46 -10.55 -7.69
C LYS A 25 13.64 -11.72 -8.28
N ASP A 26 12.35 -11.66 -8.11
CA ASP A 26 11.44 -12.60 -8.75
C ASP A 26 11.40 -12.39 -10.28
N ASN A 27 10.86 -13.35 -11.01
CA ASN A 27 10.66 -13.18 -12.43
C ASN A 27 9.75 -11.96 -12.67
N GLU A 28 10.20 -11.02 -13.49
CA GLU A 28 9.44 -9.77 -13.79
C GLU A 28 8.01 -10.08 -14.27
N LEU A 29 7.86 -11.19 -15.01
CA LEU A 29 6.55 -11.65 -15.46
C LEU A 29 5.65 -12.11 -14.31
N ALA A 30 6.22 -12.76 -13.29
CA ALA A 30 5.46 -13.20 -12.12
C ALA A 30 4.99 -12.00 -11.27
N THR A 31 5.85 -10.99 -11.10
CA THR A 31 5.49 -9.74 -10.41
C THR A 31 4.37 -9.00 -11.13
N VAL A 32 4.48 -8.85 -12.46
CA VAL A 32 3.44 -8.22 -13.29
C VAL A 32 2.13 -8.99 -13.20
N ASP A 33 2.17 -10.33 -13.27
CA ASP A 33 0.97 -11.18 -13.17
C ASP A 33 0.31 -11.08 -11.78
N SER A 34 1.10 -11.03 -10.72
CA SER A 34 0.62 -10.83 -9.35
C SER A 34 -0.12 -9.49 -9.19
N ILE A 35 0.44 -8.41 -9.73
CA ILE A 35 -0.20 -7.09 -9.71
C ILE A 35 -1.49 -7.12 -10.54
N ARG A 36 -1.48 -7.71 -11.74
CA ARG A 36 -2.68 -7.85 -12.59
C ARG A 36 -3.80 -8.61 -11.90
N LYS A 37 -3.49 -9.69 -11.19
CA LYS A 37 -4.46 -10.46 -10.39
C LYS A 37 -5.00 -9.64 -9.21
N GLY A 38 -4.15 -8.83 -8.56
CA GLY A 38 -4.54 -7.95 -7.48
C GLY A 38 -5.49 -6.81 -7.88
N VAL A 39 -5.53 -6.45 -9.17
CA VAL A 39 -6.47 -5.44 -9.70
C VAL A 39 -7.92 -5.95 -9.71
N GLU A 40 -8.13 -7.28 -9.83
CA GLU A 40 -9.46 -7.83 -9.91
C GLU A 40 -10.20 -7.75 -8.57
N PHE A 41 -11.23 -6.91 -8.51
CA PHE A 41 -12.10 -6.79 -7.35
C PHE A 41 -13.16 -7.88 -7.38
N LYS A 42 -12.97 -8.96 -6.59
CA LYS A 42 -13.88 -10.12 -6.49
C LYS A 42 -14.49 -10.21 -5.08
N GLY A 43 -15.58 -10.96 -4.96
CA GLY A 43 -16.45 -11.01 -3.78
C GLY A 43 -15.77 -11.05 -2.40
N ALA A 44 -14.70 -11.84 -2.21
CA ALA A 44 -13.95 -11.87 -0.96
C ALA A 44 -13.32 -10.50 -0.63
N ASN A 45 -12.77 -9.81 -1.63
CA ASN A 45 -12.16 -8.49 -1.45
C ASN A 45 -13.19 -7.43 -1.03
N LEU A 46 -14.46 -7.59 -1.45
CA LEU A 46 -15.54 -6.70 -1.00
C LEU A 46 -15.79 -6.82 0.51
N TRP A 47 -15.87 -8.05 1.02
CA TRP A 47 -16.07 -8.28 2.45
C TRP A 47 -14.89 -7.78 3.28
N ILE A 48 -13.65 -8.04 2.81
CA ILE A 48 -12.43 -7.53 3.44
C ILE A 48 -12.46 -6.01 3.47
N LEU A 49 -12.86 -5.36 2.38
CA LEU A 49 -13.00 -3.90 2.30
C LEU A 49 -14.00 -3.37 3.33
N ILE A 50 -15.19 -3.98 3.41
CA ILE A 50 -16.23 -3.57 4.35
C ILE A 50 -15.69 -3.65 5.78
N PHE A 51 -15.08 -4.77 6.17
CA PHE A 51 -14.51 -4.92 7.51
C PHE A 51 -13.35 -3.96 7.79
N ALA A 52 -12.48 -3.72 6.80
CA ALA A 52 -11.40 -2.75 6.91
C ALA A 52 -11.92 -1.33 7.17
N ILE A 53 -13.00 -0.94 6.49
CA ILE A 53 -13.61 0.37 6.66
C ILE A 53 -14.31 0.48 8.02
N PHE A 54 -15.02 -0.57 8.46
CA PHE A 54 -15.57 -0.60 9.80
C PHE A 54 -14.48 -0.44 10.88
N MET A 55 -13.35 -1.16 10.74
CA MET A 55 -12.20 -1.00 11.63
C MET A 55 -11.65 0.43 11.62
N ALA A 56 -11.42 1.00 10.45
CA ALA A 56 -10.91 2.35 10.33
C ALA A 56 -11.89 3.39 10.90
N SER A 57 -13.19 3.21 10.66
CA SER A 57 -14.25 4.09 11.18
C SER A 57 -14.38 4.01 12.70
N LEU A 58 -14.27 2.80 13.28
CA LEU A 58 -14.19 2.61 14.73
C LEU A 58 -12.93 3.30 15.28
N GLY A 59 -11.78 3.13 14.63
CA GLY A 59 -10.53 3.79 15.00
C GLY A 59 -10.65 5.31 15.02
N LEU A 60 -11.34 5.89 14.04
CA LEU A 60 -11.66 7.33 14.02
C LEU A 60 -12.59 7.71 15.17
N ASN A 61 -13.60 6.93 15.47
CA ASN A 61 -14.56 7.23 16.53
C ASN A 61 -13.91 7.17 17.94
N VAL A 62 -13.01 6.19 18.18
CA VAL A 62 -12.27 6.08 19.45
C VAL A 62 -10.94 6.86 19.45
N ASN A 63 -10.65 7.61 18.40
CA ASN A 63 -9.41 8.41 18.23
C ASN A 63 -8.13 7.57 18.38
N SER A 64 -8.12 6.35 17.83
CA SER A 64 -7.00 5.41 17.90
C SER A 64 -6.28 5.27 16.59
N THR A 65 -5.09 5.86 16.47
CA THR A 65 -4.22 5.78 15.27
C THR A 65 -3.88 4.33 14.94
N ALA A 66 -3.62 3.49 15.94
CA ALA A 66 -3.25 2.09 15.72
C ALA A 66 -4.36 1.28 15.03
N VAL A 67 -5.62 1.49 15.43
CA VAL A 67 -6.78 0.81 14.84
C VAL A 67 -7.02 1.31 13.40
N ILE A 68 -6.84 2.61 13.15
CA ILE A 68 -6.96 3.20 11.81
C ILE A 68 -5.91 2.58 10.88
N ILE A 69 -4.65 2.51 11.31
CA ILE A 69 -3.56 1.91 10.53
C ILE A 69 -3.86 0.43 10.25
N GLY A 70 -4.34 -0.34 11.24
CA GLY A 70 -4.77 -1.72 11.06
C GLY A 70 -5.80 -1.88 9.94
N GLY A 71 -6.84 -1.03 9.92
CA GLY A 71 -7.84 -1.00 8.86
C GLY A 71 -7.26 -0.68 7.48
N LEU A 72 -6.31 0.26 7.40
CA LEU A 72 -5.65 0.64 6.14
C LEU A 72 -4.78 -0.49 5.58
N VAL A 73 -4.05 -1.22 6.44
CA VAL A 73 -3.18 -2.33 6.03
C VAL A 73 -3.97 -3.50 5.46
N VAL A 74 -5.14 -3.78 6.03
CA VAL A 74 -6.01 -4.88 5.56
C VAL A 74 -6.78 -4.51 4.29
N SER A 75 -6.88 -3.22 3.96
CA SER A 75 -7.68 -2.74 2.83
C SER A 75 -7.16 -3.23 1.47
N PRO A 76 -8.02 -3.78 0.59
CA PRO A 76 -7.67 -4.27 -0.74
C PRO A 76 -7.46 -3.16 -1.79
N LEU A 77 -7.36 -1.90 -1.39
CA LEU A 77 -7.14 -0.76 -2.29
C LEU A 77 -5.75 -0.78 -2.94
N MET A 78 -4.78 -1.46 -2.33
CA MET A 78 -3.40 -1.51 -2.84
C MET A 78 -3.32 -2.11 -4.25
N GLY A 79 -4.10 -3.16 -4.54
CA GLY A 79 -4.11 -3.82 -5.86
C GLY A 79 -4.44 -2.87 -7.03
N PRO A 80 -5.59 -2.19 -7.02
CA PRO A 80 -5.93 -1.21 -8.05
C PRO A 80 -4.94 -0.05 -8.17
N ILE A 81 -4.40 0.45 -7.07
CA ILE A 81 -3.42 1.54 -7.07
C ILE A 81 -2.11 1.09 -7.75
N MET A 82 -1.60 -0.08 -7.38
CA MET A 82 -0.40 -0.67 -8.01
C MET A 82 -0.65 -0.97 -9.50
N GLY A 83 -1.86 -1.40 -9.85
CA GLY A 83 -2.25 -1.62 -11.23
C GLY A 83 -2.24 -0.36 -12.08
N VAL A 84 -2.69 0.79 -11.54
CA VAL A 84 -2.57 2.09 -12.21
C VAL A 84 -1.09 2.45 -12.42
N GLY A 85 -0.25 2.33 -11.38
CA GLY A 85 1.18 2.61 -11.48
C GLY A 85 1.88 1.73 -12.53
N LEU A 86 1.63 0.43 -12.52
CA LEU A 86 2.18 -0.51 -13.48
C LEU A 86 1.72 -0.21 -14.92
N SER A 87 0.44 0.14 -15.11
CA SER A 87 -0.10 0.45 -16.43
C SER A 87 0.55 1.67 -17.07
N VAL A 88 0.90 2.68 -16.26
CA VAL A 88 1.68 3.84 -16.73
C VAL A 88 3.09 3.42 -17.12
N GLY A 89 3.75 2.60 -16.30
CA GLY A 89 5.11 2.12 -16.57
C GLY A 89 5.22 1.25 -17.82
N LEU A 90 4.21 0.41 -18.08
CA LEU A 90 4.16 -0.48 -19.25
C LEU A 90 3.45 0.14 -20.47
N ASN A 91 2.90 1.34 -20.36
CA ASN A 91 2.06 1.98 -21.38
C ASN A 91 0.87 1.10 -21.81
N ASP A 92 0.28 0.35 -20.85
CA ASP A 92 -0.82 -0.57 -21.06
C ASP A 92 -2.16 0.10 -20.72
N PHE A 93 -2.82 0.66 -21.72
CA PHE A 93 -4.10 1.35 -21.57
C PHE A 93 -5.25 0.43 -21.15
N GLU A 94 -5.20 -0.86 -21.47
CA GLU A 94 -6.23 -1.80 -21.08
C GLU A 94 -6.15 -2.07 -19.58
N LEU A 95 -4.95 -2.33 -19.07
CA LEU A 95 -4.69 -2.48 -17.65
C LEU A 95 -5.07 -1.20 -16.89
N MET A 96 -4.76 -0.01 -17.44
CA MET A 96 -5.13 1.27 -16.86
C MET A 96 -6.64 1.41 -16.66
N LYS A 97 -7.42 1.17 -17.72
CA LYS A 97 -8.89 1.25 -17.65
C LYS A 97 -9.46 0.27 -16.63
N ARG A 98 -8.94 -0.97 -16.59
CA ARG A 98 -9.37 -1.99 -15.65
C ARG A 98 -9.04 -1.60 -14.21
N SER A 99 -7.83 -1.13 -13.96
CA SER A 99 -7.37 -0.68 -12.63
C SER A 99 -8.15 0.53 -12.15
N LEU A 100 -8.36 1.53 -13.01
CA LEU A 100 -9.12 2.73 -12.66
C LEU A 100 -10.60 2.40 -12.39
N LYS A 101 -11.21 1.53 -13.18
CA LYS A 101 -12.57 1.06 -12.93
C LYS A 101 -12.68 0.34 -11.60
N SER A 102 -11.75 -0.57 -11.30
CA SER A 102 -11.71 -1.29 -10.03
C SER A 102 -11.53 -0.31 -8.86
N PHE A 103 -10.61 0.64 -8.98
CA PHE A 103 -10.37 1.70 -7.98
C PHE A 103 -11.64 2.53 -7.71
N LEU A 104 -12.33 2.99 -8.75
CA LEU A 104 -13.56 3.77 -8.59
C LEU A 104 -14.68 2.98 -7.90
N ILE A 105 -14.86 1.71 -8.30
CA ILE A 105 -15.85 0.83 -7.67
C ILE A 105 -15.52 0.63 -6.18
N THR A 106 -14.27 0.31 -5.88
CA THR A 106 -13.80 0.09 -4.50
C THR A 106 -13.98 1.36 -3.66
N THR A 107 -13.65 2.53 -4.21
CA THR A 107 -13.85 3.81 -3.54
C THR A 107 -15.33 4.10 -3.29
N ALA A 108 -16.21 3.83 -4.25
CA ALA A 108 -17.64 4.03 -4.08
C ALA A 108 -18.22 3.15 -2.94
N PHE A 109 -17.83 1.86 -2.89
CA PHE A 109 -18.19 0.97 -1.79
C PHE A 109 -17.63 1.45 -0.44
N SER A 110 -16.38 1.95 -0.44
CA SER A 110 -15.74 2.50 0.77
C SER A 110 -16.53 3.68 1.34
N VAL A 111 -16.84 4.65 0.50
CA VAL A 111 -17.59 5.84 0.89
C VAL A 111 -18.99 5.46 1.38
N THR A 112 -19.67 4.57 0.67
CA THR A 112 -21.00 4.10 1.07
C THR A 112 -20.97 3.43 2.44
N THR A 113 -20.03 2.51 2.67
CA THR A 113 -19.87 1.80 3.94
C THR A 113 -19.54 2.76 5.08
N ALA A 114 -18.60 3.69 4.87
CA ALA A 114 -18.26 4.71 5.86
C ALA A 114 -19.46 5.62 6.18
N THR A 115 -20.20 6.03 5.16
CA THR A 115 -21.40 6.86 5.35
C THR A 115 -22.44 6.15 6.20
N ILE A 116 -22.74 4.87 5.91
CA ILE A 116 -23.66 4.07 6.71
C ILE A 116 -23.18 3.97 8.16
N PHE A 117 -21.88 3.71 8.36
CA PHE A 117 -21.32 3.63 9.70
C PHE A 117 -21.52 4.93 10.49
N PHE A 118 -21.16 6.08 9.93
CA PHE A 118 -21.28 7.37 10.62
C PHE A 118 -22.70 7.89 10.78
N LEU A 119 -23.64 7.41 9.98
CA LEU A 119 -25.08 7.66 10.22
C LEU A 119 -25.58 6.89 11.45
N LEU A 120 -25.05 5.67 11.69
CA LEU A 120 -25.43 4.84 12.84
C LEU A 120 -24.66 5.20 14.11
N ALA A 121 -23.40 5.60 13.97
CA ALA A 121 -22.49 5.93 15.06
C ALA A 121 -21.83 7.29 14.79
N PRO A 122 -22.54 8.42 14.95
CA PRO A 122 -21.98 9.74 14.69
C PRO A 122 -20.81 10.05 15.62
N ILE A 123 -19.79 10.72 15.07
CA ILE A 123 -18.61 11.13 15.81
C ILE A 123 -19.01 12.18 16.85
N ALA A 124 -18.78 11.90 18.12
CA ALA A 124 -19.01 12.84 19.22
C ALA A 124 -17.79 13.77 19.40
N GLY A 125 -17.81 14.93 18.75
CA GLY A 125 -16.76 15.95 18.85
C GLY A 125 -15.72 15.94 17.74
N SER A 126 -14.81 16.91 17.76
CA SER A 126 -13.69 17.01 16.82
C SER A 126 -12.60 16.02 17.21
N GLN A 127 -12.43 14.97 16.41
CA GLN A 127 -11.38 13.98 16.63
C GLN A 127 -10.06 14.49 16.05
N SER A 128 -8.99 14.48 16.85
CA SER A 128 -7.66 14.96 16.45
C SER A 128 -7.10 14.17 15.27
N GLU A 129 -7.33 12.87 15.19
CA GLU A 129 -6.91 12.01 14.09
C GLU A 129 -7.58 12.35 12.76
N LEU A 130 -8.85 12.79 12.79
CA LEU A 130 -9.55 13.25 11.61
C LEU A 130 -8.97 14.58 11.12
N LEU A 131 -8.77 15.54 12.05
CA LEU A 131 -8.22 16.86 11.74
C LEU A 131 -6.77 16.79 11.24
N ALA A 132 -5.93 15.91 11.82
CA ALA A 132 -4.55 15.72 11.40
C ALA A 132 -4.44 15.32 9.92
N ARG A 133 -5.43 14.60 9.37
CA ARG A 133 -5.44 14.15 7.98
C ARG A 133 -5.97 15.18 6.99
N THR A 134 -6.53 16.31 7.46
CA THR A 134 -7.02 17.39 6.61
C THR A 134 -5.96 18.44 6.28
N SER A 135 -4.81 18.39 6.95
CA SER A 135 -3.69 19.32 6.77
C SER A 135 -2.44 18.59 6.29
N PRO A 136 -2.33 18.30 4.97
CA PRO A 136 -1.18 17.59 4.44
C PRO A 136 0.10 18.41 4.60
N THR A 137 1.17 17.74 4.99
CA THR A 137 2.49 18.32 5.20
C THR A 137 3.48 17.78 4.16
N ILE A 138 4.63 18.48 4.01
CA ILE A 138 5.70 17.97 3.15
C ILE A 138 6.25 16.62 3.62
N TYR A 139 6.15 16.32 4.91
CA TYR A 139 6.55 15.03 5.48
C TYR A 139 5.69 13.88 4.96
N ASP A 140 4.40 14.11 4.68
CA ASP A 140 3.50 13.10 4.12
C ASP A 140 3.95 12.68 2.72
N VAL A 141 4.52 13.61 1.94
CA VAL A 141 5.10 13.32 0.62
C VAL A 141 6.31 12.39 0.74
N PHE A 142 7.22 12.66 1.70
CA PHE A 142 8.38 11.81 1.94
C PHE A 142 7.96 10.43 2.47
N ILE A 143 6.99 10.37 3.38
CA ILE A 143 6.44 9.09 3.89
C ILE A 143 5.84 8.29 2.74
N ALA A 144 5.05 8.91 1.87
CA ALA A 144 4.44 8.26 0.72
C ALA A 144 5.51 7.75 -0.27
N LEU A 145 6.57 8.54 -0.52
CA LEU A 145 7.66 8.16 -1.40
C LEU A 145 8.42 6.94 -0.86
N PHE A 146 8.89 6.99 0.38
CA PHE A 146 9.66 5.89 0.98
C PHE A 146 8.78 4.65 1.20
N GLY A 147 7.53 4.82 1.62
CA GLY A 147 6.56 3.73 1.76
C GLY A 147 6.24 3.08 0.42
N GLY A 148 6.08 3.87 -0.64
CA GLY A 148 5.88 3.37 -2.00
C GLY A 148 7.08 2.58 -2.52
N LEU A 149 8.31 3.10 -2.32
CA LEU A 149 9.54 2.38 -2.68
C LEU A 149 9.68 1.07 -1.93
N ALA A 150 9.42 1.05 -0.63
CA ALA A 150 9.43 -0.18 0.18
C ALA A 150 8.39 -1.20 -0.33
N GLY A 151 7.19 -0.75 -0.70
CA GLY A 151 6.14 -1.59 -1.27
C GLY A 151 6.55 -2.21 -2.62
N VAL A 152 7.20 -1.43 -3.50
CA VAL A 152 7.72 -1.94 -4.78
C VAL A 152 8.80 -3.00 -4.54
N VAL A 153 9.75 -2.75 -3.64
CA VAL A 153 10.80 -3.73 -3.29
C VAL A 153 10.17 -5.01 -2.75
N ALA A 154 9.21 -4.91 -1.82
CA ALA A 154 8.54 -6.08 -1.25
C ALA A 154 7.81 -6.93 -2.31
N LEU A 155 7.15 -6.29 -3.29
CA LEU A 155 6.45 -7.00 -4.36
C LEU A 155 7.39 -7.60 -5.42
N SER A 156 8.58 -7.01 -5.61
CA SER A 156 9.56 -7.48 -6.58
C SER A 156 10.53 -8.53 -6.04
N THR A 157 10.45 -8.83 -4.74
CA THR A 157 11.32 -9.78 -4.05
C THR A 157 10.56 -11.08 -3.78
N LYS A 158 11.19 -12.22 -4.00
CA LYS A 158 10.63 -13.54 -3.67
C LYS A 158 10.35 -13.66 -2.18
N GLU A 159 9.11 -14.03 -1.83
CA GLU A 159 8.85 -14.52 -0.48
C GLU A 159 9.66 -15.84 -0.27
N LYS A 160 10.43 -15.87 0.83
CA LYS A 160 11.14 -17.07 1.27
C LYS A 160 10.22 -17.92 2.15
#